data_dd4455f05435fde5fa99040f3953eeee
#
_entry.id   dd4455f05435fde5fa99040f3953eeee
#
_cell.length_a   1.000
_cell.length_b   1.000
_cell.length_c   1.000
_cell.angle_alpha   90.00
_cell.angle_beta   90.00
_cell.angle_gamma   90.00
#
_symmetry.space_group_name_H-M   'P 1'
#
loop_
_entity.id
_entity.type
_entity.pdbx_description
1 polymer ?
#
loop_
_entity_poly.entity_id
_entity_poly.type
_entity_poly.pdbx_seq_one_letter_code
_entity_poly.pdbx_strand_id
1 'polypeptide(L)'
;QQTKWGLYVDAKEANAMKKADPANVLFIDVRDPIELMFVGFTNVVDYNIPFMTVNTNKWHSKKPVFKLEKNKYFEEDIAKALKMKGMSKDTAILIMCRSGGTRGAPATKLLEGHGYSKVYVVTDGFEGSKTKTGDKKGFRLENGWKNSGLPWSNKLNKEKMYFTNFQH
;
A
#
# COMPACT_ATOMS: atom_id res chain seq x y z
N GLN A 1 11.36 -7.52 7.60
CA GLN A 1 11.93 -6.18 7.83
C GLN A 1 11.14 -5.53 8.96
N GLN A 2 11.80 -5.27 10.07
CA GLN A 2 11.18 -4.61 11.22
C GLN A 2 11.14 -3.09 11.02
N THR A 3 10.02 -2.47 11.42
CA THR A 3 9.86 -1.01 11.51
C THR A 3 9.99 -0.57 12.95
N LYS A 4 10.26 0.73 13.20
CA LYS A 4 10.39 1.30 14.54
C LYS A 4 9.15 1.04 15.41
N TRP A 5 7.95 1.12 14.81
CA TRP A 5 6.71 0.90 15.55
C TRP A 5 6.43 -0.57 15.87
N GLY A 6 6.97 -1.53 15.09
CA GLY A 6 6.67 -2.95 15.27
C GLY A 6 5.19 -3.30 15.07
N LEU A 7 4.46 -2.49 14.31
CA LEU A 7 3.02 -2.62 14.08
C LEU A 7 2.75 -3.32 12.75
N TYR A 8 2.16 -4.50 12.83
CA TYR A 8 1.89 -5.37 11.68
C TYR A 8 0.47 -5.91 11.77
N VAL A 9 -0.24 -5.89 10.66
CA VAL A 9 -1.58 -6.46 10.49
C VAL A 9 -1.66 -7.23 9.18
N ASP A 10 -2.52 -8.22 9.08
CA ASP A 10 -2.88 -8.83 7.81
C ASP A 10 -4.02 -8.04 7.13
N ALA A 11 -4.41 -8.44 5.92
CA ALA A 11 -5.46 -7.78 5.16
C ALA A 11 -6.83 -7.79 5.88
N LYS A 12 -7.17 -8.88 6.57
CA LYS A 12 -8.42 -8.99 7.33
C LYS A 12 -8.44 -8.07 8.54
N GLU A 13 -7.34 -8.02 9.29
CA GLU A 13 -7.16 -7.12 10.42
C GLU A 13 -7.18 -5.65 9.97
N ALA A 14 -6.51 -5.30 8.85
CA ALA A 14 -6.53 -3.96 8.28
C ALA A 14 -7.97 -3.53 7.89
N ASN A 15 -8.73 -4.42 7.27
CA ASN A 15 -10.13 -4.16 6.94
C ASN A 15 -10.98 -3.95 8.19
N ALA A 16 -10.79 -4.77 9.22
CA ALA A 16 -11.51 -4.65 10.50
C ALA A 16 -11.19 -3.32 11.19
N MET A 17 -9.92 -2.92 11.25
CA MET A 17 -9.50 -1.62 11.82
C MET A 17 -10.15 -0.45 11.08
N LYS A 18 -10.10 -0.45 9.74
CA LYS A 18 -10.67 0.63 8.92
C LYS A 18 -12.20 0.72 9.07
N LYS A 19 -12.89 -0.41 9.14
CA LYS A 19 -14.35 -0.45 9.34
C LYS A 19 -14.78 -0.01 10.75
N ALA A 20 -14.01 -0.37 11.77
CA ALA A 20 -14.32 -0.04 13.16
C ALA A 20 -14.24 1.47 13.42
N ASP A 21 -13.27 2.16 12.82
CA ASP A 21 -13.04 3.59 13.04
C ASP A 21 -12.54 4.29 11.77
N PRO A 22 -13.41 4.46 10.76
CA PRO A 22 -13.01 5.03 9.47
C PRO A 22 -12.53 6.48 9.56
N ALA A 23 -12.93 7.22 10.58
CA ALA A 23 -12.55 8.62 10.78
C ALA A 23 -11.14 8.78 11.39
N ASN A 24 -10.61 7.76 12.07
CA ASN A 24 -9.32 7.80 12.76
C ASN A 24 -8.32 6.75 12.25
N VAL A 25 -8.55 6.21 11.08
CA VAL A 25 -7.63 5.30 10.39
C VAL A 25 -7.43 5.78 8.96
N LEU A 26 -6.20 6.12 8.60
CA LEU A 26 -5.82 6.43 7.21
C LEU A 26 -5.29 5.15 6.56
N PHE A 27 -5.93 4.70 5.48
CA PHE A 27 -5.54 3.49 4.76
C PHE A 27 -5.00 3.84 3.36
N ILE A 28 -3.73 3.56 3.11
CA ILE A 28 -3.01 3.93 1.89
C ILE A 28 -2.56 2.68 1.12
N ASP A 29 -2.90 2.64 -0.16
CA ASP A 29 -2.33 1.68 -1.12
C ASP A 29 -1.09 2.31 -1.76
N VAL A 30 0.09 1.74 -1.51
CA VAL A 30 1.37 2.29 -1.99
C VAL A 30 1.89 1.63 -3.27
N ARG A 31 1.03 0.90 -3.98
CA ARG A 31 1.36 0.30 -5.27
C ARG A 31 1.42 1.37 -6.38
N ASP A 32 2.08 1.02 -7.46
CA ASP A 32 2.02 1.78 -8.72
C ASP A 32 0.56 1.82 -9.21
N PRO A 33 0.03 2.97 -9.68
CA PRO A 33 -1.32 3.07 -10.23
C PRO A 33 -1.63 2.05 -11.34
N ILE A 34 -0.64 1.65 -12.12
CA ILE A 34 -0.79 0.62 -13.18
C ILE A 34 -1.15 -0.74 -12.57
N GLU A 35 -0.58 -1.10 -11.41
CA GLU A 35 -0.93 -2.35 -10.71
C GLU A 35 -2.41 -2.35 -10.29
N LEU A 36 -2.96 -1.22 -9.88
CA LEU A 36 -4.35 -1.11 -9.48
C LEU A 36 -5.28 -1.41 -10.65
N MET A 37 -4.94 -0.89 -11.84
CA MET A 37 -5.75 -1.08 -13.04
C MET A 37 -5.76 -2.54 -13.52
N PHE A 38 -4.62 -3.22 -13.54
CA PHE A 38 -4.51 -4.59 -14.07
C PHE A 38 -4.75 -5.68 -13.02
N VAL A 39 -4.45 -5.43 -11.76
CA VAL A 39 -4.54 -6.44 -10.70
C VAL A 39 -5.80 -6.31 -9.87
N GLY A 40 -6.28 -5.09 -9.68
CA GLY A 40 -7.46 -4.79 -8.87
C GLY A 40 -7.18 -3.76 -7.78
N PHE A 41 -8.26 -3.25 -7.21
CA PHE A 41 -8.28 -2.18 -6.21
C PHE A 41 -9.40 -2.40 -5.20
N THR A 42 -9.25 -1.86 -4.00
CA THR A 42 -10.32 -1.84 -2.99
C THR A 42 -10.70 -0.41 -2.61
N ASN A 43 -12.01 -0.11 -2.60
CA ASN A 43 -12.53 1.17 -2.13
C ASN A 43 -12.43 1.35 -0.61
N VAL A 44 -11.95 0.36 0.13
CA VAL A 44 -11.70 0.47 1.57
C VAL A 44 -10.50 1.36 1.87
N VAL A 45 -9.51 1.44 0.95
CA VAL A 45 -8.42 2.43 1.08
C VAL A 45 -8.94 3.85 0.89
N ASP A 46 -8.30 4.81 1.54
CA ASP A 46 -8.59 6.23 1.36
C ASP A 46 -7.97 6.76 0.09
N TYR A 47 -6.68 6.49 -0.15
CA TYR A 47 -5.96 6.94 -1.34
C TYR A 47 -4.93 5.94 -1.83
N ASN A 48 -4.69 5.95 -3.13
CA ASN A 48 -3.45 5.44 -3.70
C ASN A 48 -2.38 6.54 -3.63
N ILE A 49 -1.29 6.28 -2.93
CA ILE A 49 -0.09 7.12 -2.90
C ILE A 49 1.11 6.20 -3.16
N PRO A 50 1.62 6.13 -4.39
CA PRO A 50 2.67 5.18 -4.73
C PRO A 50 3.97 5.51 -4.00
N PHE A 51 4.57 4.50 -3.36
CA PHE A 51 5.92 4.63 -2.80
C PHE A 51 7.00 4.53 -3.88
N MET A 52 6.76 3.67 -4.87
CA MET A 52 7.61 3.52 -6.05
C MET A 52 6.74 3.33 -7.29
N THR A 53 7.19 3.88 -8.41
CA THR A 53 6.57 3.71 -9.73
C THR A 53 7.52 3.06 -10.72
N VAL A 54 6.98 2.38 -11.72
CA VAL A 54 7.76 1.74 -12.78
C VAL A 54 8.32 2.78 -13.74
N ASN A 55 9.63 2.73 -13.99
CA ASN A 55 10.24 3.48 -15.08
C ASN A 55 10.56 2.53 -16.23
N THR A 56 9.73 2.55 -17.27
CA THR A 56 9.86 1.67 -18.43
C THR A 56 11.08 1.99 -19.32
N ASN A 57 11.72 3.13 -19.11
CA ASN A 57 12.96 3.52 -19.81
C ASN A 57 14.23 3.02 -19.09
N LYS A 58 14.09 2.37 -17.94
CA LYS A 58 15.21 1.86 -17.15
C LYS A 58 15.03 0.40 -16.76
N TRP A 59 16.12 -0.36 -16.95
CA TRP A 59 16.18 -1.76 -16.57
C TRP A 59 16.84 -1.95 -15.19
N HIS A 60 16.34 -2.94 -14.43
CA HIS A 60 16.92 -3.25 -13.13
C HIS A 60 18.24 -4.02 -13.31
N SER A 61 19.32 -3.59 -12.64
CA SER A 61 20.67 -4.13 -12.84
C SER A 61 20.86 -5.61 -12.47
N LYS A 62 20.01 -6.13 -11.57
CA LYS A 62 20.16 -7.51 -11.01
C LYS A 62 18.95 -8.42 -11.26
N LYS A 63 17.89 -7.93 -11.87
CA LYS A 63 16.64 -8.69 -12.08
C LYS A 63 16.09 -8.42 -13.47
N PRO A 64 15.47 -9.39 -14.13
CA PRO A 64 14.88 -9.20 -15.46
C PRO A 64 13.54 -8.45 -15.39
N VAL A 65 13.56 -7.20 -14.90
CA VAL A 65 12.39 -6.34 -14.74
C VAL A 65 12.75 -4.88 -14.96
N PHE A 66 11.75 -4.04 -15.25
CA PHE A 66 11.92 -2.59 -15.24
C PHE A 66 12.30 -2.08 -13.85
N LYS A 67 13.03 -0.96 -13.83
CA LYS A 67 13.42 -0.32 -12.57
C LYS A 67 12.23 0.39 -11.94
N LEU A 68 12.09 0.20 -10.63
CA LEU A 68 11.17 1.01 -9.81
C LEU A 68 11.93 2.24 -9.28
N GLU A 69 11.31 3.39 -9.35
CA GLU A 69 11.84 4.65 -8.82
C GLU A 69 10.97 5.16 -7.67
N LYS A 70 11.62 5.65 -6.63
CA LYS A 70 10.93 6.17 -5.44
C LYS A 70 10.16 7.45 -5.75
N ASN A 71 8.97 7.57 -5.20
CA ASN A 71 8.25 8.82 -5.16
C ASN A 71 8.90 9.75 -4.12
N LYS A 72 9.54 10.81 -4.57
CA LYS A 72 10.22 11.77 -3.69
C LYS A 72 9.27 12.60 -2.82
N TYR A 73 8.00 12.64 -3.17
CA TYR A 73 6.95 13.36 -2.44
C TYR A 73 6.17 12.49 -1.46
N PHE A 74 6.55 11.22 -1.28
CA PHE A 74 5.76 10.24 -0.53
C PHE A 74 5.37 10.72 0.88
N GLU A 75 6.32 11.23 1.67
CA GLU A 75 6.03 11.71 3.03
C GLU A 75 5.12 12.94 3.01
N GLU A 76 5.39 13.90 2.13
CA GLU A 76 4.57 15.10 1.93
C GLU A 76 3.13 14.74 1.55
N ASP A 77 2.95 13.75 0.66
CA ASP A 77 1.64 13.28 0.23
C ASP A 77 0.88 12.55 1.35
N ILE A 78 1.57 11.80 2.21
CA ILE A 78 0.96 11.21 3.41
C ILE A 78 0.46 12.30 4.37
N ALA A 79 1.28 13.33 4.63
CA ALA A 79 0.88 14.47 5.46
C ALA A 79 -0.32 15.21 4.87
N LYS A 80 -0.33 15.41 3.55
CA LYS A 80 -1.45 16.02 2.81
C LYS A 80 -2.72 15.16 2.92
N ALA A 81 -2.61 13.84 2.77
CA ALA A 81 -3.74 12.92 2.90
C ALA A 81 -4.40 12.98 4.29
N LEU A 82 -3.60 13.02 5.36
CA LEU A 82 -4.11 13.24 6.71
C LEU A 82 -4.90 14.55 6.81
N LYS A 83 -4.32 15.65 6.32
CA LYS A 83 -4.97 16.96 6.34
C LYS A 83 -6.29 16.97 5.56
N MET A 84 -6.31 16.37 4.37
CA MET A 84 -7.53 16.26 3.55
C MET A 84 -8.65 15.48 4.23
N LYS A 85 -8.30 14.52 5.08
CA LYS A 85 -9.25 13.71 5.87
C LYS A 85 -9.57 14.29 7.24
N GLY A 86 -9.05 15.48 7.60
CA GLY A 86 -9.20 16.06 8.92
C GLY A 86 -8.51 15.28 10.05
N MET A 87 -7.46 14.52 9.70
CA MET A 87 -6.69 13.67 10.61
C MET A 87 -5.37 14.33 10.99
N SER A 88 -4.73 13.83 12.07
CA SER A 88 -3.41 14.27 12.54
C SER A 88 -2.36 13.17 12.38
N LYS A 89 -1.10 13.49 12.68
CA LYS A 89 -0.01 12.50 12.72
C LYS A 89 -0.15 11.45 13.83
N ASP A 90 -1.07 11.64 14.78
CA ASP A 90 -1.43 10.63 15.79
C ASP A 90 -2.44 9.58 15.29
N THR A 91 -3.00 9.79 14.12
CA THR A 91 -3.90 8.85 13.45
C THR A 91 -3.16 7.55 13.09
N ALA A 92 -3.82 6.41 13.24
CA ALA A 92 -3.29 5.13 12.77
C ALA A 92 -3.24 5.13 11.23
N ILE A 93 -2.08 4.80 10.66
CA ILE A 93 -1.87 4.72 9.21
C ILE A 93 -1.62 3.26 8.83
N LEU A 94 -2.39 2.74 7.89
CA LEU A 94 -2.21 1.41 7.30
C LEU A 94 -1.54 1.55 5.93
N ILE A 95 -0.41 0.87 5.73
CA ILE A 95 0.35 0.87 4.47
C ILE A 95 0.25 -0.50 3.80
N MET A 96 -0.43 -0.55 2.66
CA MET A 96 -0.61 -1.77 1.87
C MET A 96 0.15 -1.69 0.56
N CYS A 97 1.01 -2.67 0.31
CA CYS A 97 1.65 -2.86 -0.99
C CYS A 97 1.19 -4.17 -1.65
N ARG A 98 1.94 -4.71 -2.59
CA ARG A 98 1.61 -5.95 -3.29
C ARG A 98 1.58 -7.17 -2.37
N SER A 99 2.60 -7.32 -1.48
CA SER A 99 2.84 -8.51 -0.67
C SER A 99 3.53 -8.22 0.67
N GLY A 100 3.40 -7.01 1.20
CA GLY A 100 3.91 -6.57 2.51
C GLY A 100 5.40 -6.26 2.60
N GLY A 101 6.26 -6.91 1.80
CA GLY A 101 7.71 -6.87 1.97
C GLY A 101 8.43 -5.68 1.32
N THR A 102 8.46 -5.65 0.00
CA THR A 102 9.41 -4.82 -0.77
C THR A 102 9.11 -3.31 -0.71
N ARG A 103 7.88 -2.91 -0.57
CA ARG A 103 7.46 -1.50 -0.56
C ARG A 103 6.78 -1.10 0.75
N GLY A 104 6.00 -1.97 1.37
CA GLY A 104 5.27 -1.68 2.61
C GLY A 104 6.20 -1.29 3.75
N ALA A 105 7.12 -2.17 4.15
CA ALA A 105 8.07 -1.88 5.21
C ALA A 105 9.03 -0.71 4.89
N PRO A 106 9.63 -0.59 3.68
CA PRO A 106 10.42 0.60 3.33
C PRO A 106 9.62 1.91 3.31
N ALA A 107 8.37 1.90 2.86
CA ALA A 107 7.49 3.07 2.90
C ALA A 107 7.23 3.51 4.35
N THR A 108 6.94 2.55 5.22
CA THR A 108 6.76 2.80 6.65
C THR A 108 8.04 3.37 7.28
N LYS A 109 9.21 2.79 6.98
CA LYS A 109 10.50 3.31 7.48
C LYS A 109 10.80 4.74 7.05
N LEU A 110 10.36 5.15 5.85
CA LEU A 110 10.53 6.53 5.41
C LEU A 110 9.80 7.53 6.33
N LEU A 111 8.70 7.10 6.94
CA LEU A 111 7.91 7.94 7.84
C LEU A 111 8.49 8.02 9.27
N GLU A 112 9.46 7.17 9.60
CA GLU A 112 10.13 7.20 10.91
C GLU A 112 10.84 8.54 11.13
N GLY A 113 10.67 9.13 12.32
CA GLY A 113 11.25 10.42 12.64
C GLY A 113 10.50 11.66 12.16
N HIS A 114 9.40 11.49 11.43
CA HIS A 114 8.56 12.59 10.93
C HIS A 114 7.34 12.92 11.81
N GLY A 115 7.29 12.40 13.03
CA GLY A 115 6.25 12.73 14.03
C GLY A 115 4.98 11.88 13.94
N TYR A 116 4.94 10.84 13.11
CA TYR A 116 3.83 9.89 13.06
C TYR A 116 3.87 8.93 14.25
N SER A 117 2.70 8.68 14.89
CA SER A 117 2.60 7.89 16.11
C SER A 117 2.43 6.38 15.85
N LYS A 118 1.65 6.00 14.84
CA LYS A 118 1.22 4.61 14.62
C LYS A 118 1.16 4.31 13.12
N VAL A 119 2.19 3.66 12.58
CA VAL A 119 2.20 3.23 11.18
C VAL A 119 2.30 1.71 11.10
N TYR A 120 1.28 1.09 10.52
CA TYR A 120 1.12 -0.34 10.36
C TYR A 120 1.52 -0.79 8.97
N VAL A 121 2.19 -1.92 8.87
CA VAL A 121 2.41 -2.62 7.60
C VAL A 121 1.35 -3.70 7.42
N VAL A 122 0.64 -3.70 6.30
CA VAL A 122 -0.23 -4.81 5.90
C VAL A 122 0.66 -5.91 5.32
N THR A 123 0.89 -6.96 6.10
CA THR A 123 1.97 -7.93 5.90
C THR A 123 1.82 -8.83 4.69
N ASP A 124 0.61 -9.14 4.29
CA ASP A 124 0.28 -9.94 3.10
C ASP A 124 -0.08 -9.06 1.88
N GLY A 125 -0.30 -7.77 2.08
CA GLY A 125 -0.59 -6.81 1.01
C GLY A 125 -1.87 -7.11 0.24
N PHE A 126 -1.93 -6.62 -1.01
CA PHE A 126 -3.10 -6.81 -1.86
C PHE A 126 -3.16 -8.19 -2.53
N GLU A 127 -2.05 -8.67 -3.10
CA GLU A 127 -1.98 -9.94 -3.83
C GLU A 127 -1.50 -11.13 -2.99
N GLY A 128 -0.82 -10.88 -1.88
CA GLY A 128 -0.29 -11.94 -1.03
C GLY A 128 1.05 -12.53 -1.47
N SER A 129 1.40 -13.62 -0.85
CA SER A 129 2.63 -14.39 -1.10
C SER A 129 2.48 -15.27 -2.35
N LYS A 130 3.62 -15.64 -2.94
CA LYS A 130 3.66 -16.61 -4.03
C LYS A 130 3.50 -18.03 -3.51
N THR A 131 2.67 -18.83 -4.17
CA THR A 131 2.57 -20.28 -3.99
C THR A 131 3.91 -20.94 -4.25
N LYS A 132 4.35 -21.81 -3.37
CA LYS A 132 5.71 -22.40 -3.40
C LYS A 132 5.78 -23.70 -4.20
N THR A 133 4.70 -24.42 -4.33
CA THR A 133 4.62 -25.79 -4.89
C THR A 133 3.41 -25.98 -5.79
N GLY A 134 3.34 -27.10 -6.51
CA GLY A 134 2.23 -27.49 -7.37
C GLY A 134 2.16 -26.73 -8.70
N ASP A 135 1.09 -26.99 -9.46
CA ASP A 135 0.88 -26.45 -10.82
C ASP A 135 0.75 -24.92 -10.84
N LYS A 136 0.40 -24.32 -9.70
CA LYS A 136 0.26 -22.86 -9.53
C LYS A 136 1.47 -22.22 -8.84
N LYS A 137 2.63 -22.88 -8.84
CA LYS A 137 3.86 -22.32 -8.29
C LYS A 137 4.16 -20.96 -8.90
N GLY A 138 4.40 -19.97 -8.03
CA GLY A 138 4.68 -18.59 -8.44
C GLY A 138 3.46 -17.68 -8.56
N PHE A 139 2.24 -18.22 -8.57
CA PHE A 139 1.01 -17.44 -8.49
C PHE A 139 0.79 -16.91 -7.06
N ARG A 140 0.00 -15.85 -6.91
CA ARG A 140 -0.34 -15.26 -5.62
C ARG A 140 -1.81 -15.56 -5.31
N LEU A 141 -2.05 -16.64 -4.56
CA LEU A 141 -3.40 -17.20 -4.35
C LEU A 141 -3.70 -17.54 -2.88
N GLU A 142 -2.70 -17.47 -1.98
CA GLU A 142 -2.84 -18.03 -0.63
C GLU A 142 -3.36 -17.01 0.39
N ASN A 143 -2.94 -15.78 0.31
CA ASN A 143 -3.28 -14.70 1.24
C ASN A 143 -3.30 -13.35 0.52
N GLY A 144 -3.36 -12.26 1.28
CA GLY A 144 -3.52 -10.92 0.74
C GLY A 144 -4.98 -10.51 0.60
N TRP A 145 -5.22 -9.23 0.46
CA TRP A 145 -6.56 -8.65 0.37
C TRP A 145 -7.45 -9.36 -0.64
N LYS A 146 -6.95 -9.51 -1.86
CA LYS A 146 -7.66 -10.11 -3.00
C LYS A 146 -8.13 -11.54 -2.77
N ASN A 147 -7.35 -12.33 -2.01
CA ASN A 147 -7.62 -13.75 -1.77
C ASN A 147 -8.30 -14.02 -0.42
N SER A 148 -8.64 -12.99 0.36
CA SER A 148 -9.14 -13.13 1.73
C SER A 148 -10.65 -12.93 1.87
N GLY A 149 -11.40 -12.93 0.76
CA GLY A 149 -12.85 -12.69 0.77
C GLY A 149 -13.24 -11.23 1.05
N LEU A 150 -12.30 -10.31 0.95
CA LEU A 150 -12.51 -8.89 1.16
C LEU A 150 -12.97 -8.18 -0.12
N PRO A 151 -13.67 -7.03 -0.04
CA PRO A 151 -14.19 -6.34 -1.22
C PRO A 151 -13.08 -5.76 -2.09
N TRP A 152 -13.10 -6.08 -3.37
CA TRP A 152 -12.20 -5.53 -4.38
C TRP A 152 -12.82 -5.67 -5.78
N SER A 153 -12.32 -4.89 -6.74
CA SER A 153 -12.69 -5.03 -8.16
C SER A 153 -11.59 -4.46 -9.07
N ASN A 154 -11.76 -4.62 -10.39
CA ASN A 154 -10.92 -3.95 -11.38
C ASN A 154 -11.44 -2.55 -11.77
N LYS A 155 -12.55 -2.11 -11.19
CA LYS A 155 -13.08 -0.75 -11.38
C LYS A 155 -12.39 0.19 -10.39
N LEU A 156 -11.64 1.16 -10.92
CA LEU A 156 -10.98 2.15 -10.10
C LEU A 156 -11.92 3.28 -9.70
N ASN A 157 -11.69 3.85 -8.53
CA ASN A 157 -12.35 5.06 -8.06
C ASN A 157 -11.42 6.26 -8.29
N LYS A 158 -11.76 7.10 -9.28
CA LYS A 158 -10.97 8.26 -9.67
C LYS A 158 -10.64 9.20 -8.51
N GLU A 159 -11.60 9.39 -7.58
CA GLU A 159 -11.44 10.28 -6.43
C GLU A 159 -10.38 9.81 -5.41
N LYS A 160 -9.99 8.54 -5.47
CA LYS A 160 -8.96 7.94 -4.61
C LYS A 160 -7.60 7.76 -5.29
N MET A 161 -7.52 8.11 -6.57
CA MET A 161 -6.28 7.94 -7.34
C MET A 161 -5.27 9.06 -7.06
N TYR A 162 -3.99 8.71 -7.19
CA TYR A 162 -2.87 9.62 -6.95
C TYR A 162 -2.94 10.88 -7.82
N PHE A 163 -3.15 10.75 -9.12
CA PHE A 163 -3.17 11.88 -10.05
C PHE A 163 -4.28 12.89 -9.76
N THR A 164 -5.36 12.46 -9.12
CA THR A 164 -6.49 13.36 -8.78
C THR A 164 -6.14 14.28 -7.61
N ASN A 165 -5.42 13.76 -6.61
CA ASN A 165 -5.26 14.39 -5.31
C ASN A 165 -3.85 14.95 -5.05
N PHE A 166 -2.83 14.41 -5.70
CA PHE A 166 -1.42 14.66 -5.39
C PHE A 166 -0.64 15.06 -6.65
N GLN A 167 -0.90 16.26 -7.14
CA GLN A 167 -0.19 16.82 -8.30
C GLN A 167 1.03 17.61 -7.85
N HIS A 168 2.14 17.37 -8.52
CA HIS A 168 3.42 18.04 -8.31
C HIS A 168 4.00 18.57 -9.63
#